data_c6557debf6e56618197878f75d748452
#
_entry.id   c6557debf6e56618197878f75d748452
#
_cell.length_a   1.000
_cell.length_b   1.000
_cell.length_c   1.000
_cell.angle_alpha   90.00
_cell.angle_beta   90.00
_cell.angle_gamma   90.00
#
_symmetry.space_group_name_H-M   'P 1'
#
loop_
_entity.id
_entity.type
_entity.pdbx_description
1 polymer ?
#
loop_
_entity_poly.entity_id
_entity_poly.type
_entity_poly.pdbx_seq_one_letter_code
_entity_poly.pdbx_strand_id
1 'polypeptide(L)'
;MQKYDLLIVGAGISGLSSAYHIKSENPDLNICVLDKGSTYAQGNTAKSAAAFRDVFTSETNYKLASSSISFYKDVQRKGFNLGMHFNGYLFLMDKDNLNSPAVRKLLNKVKSKIISREEISELGIRTNPDPDAASIMNLRNIEGGLVGENCGIMEPDLLASFYVTKLENMGVEFRFNTNVERLSIAPRNKLNFPGEPFIWQDKVIESVETSKGDFFADQFLLATDVWTNDLLRPLGIDAFTQPKKVQVFQVQSEEISKMMTRKVTGEEDLFPFTILPSPTIDLRPDPKSKMFWVSYVEGIGRGFSLEENPTADEDYYSNNLYTVLREYVPAFSNSRIRSSWAGFYSMNNMDGTYVFERHMNLSVVNGSSGSGIMKADAAGMVAAALFSGKQSTRLYGGSEINVADLGLSKRKVDQETLII
;
A
#
# COMPACT_ATOMS: atom_id res chain seq x y z
N MET A 1 13.72 -26.25 -22.28
CA MET A 1 13.01 -25.49 -21.22
C MET A 1 12.72 -24.11 -21.76
N GLN A 2 11.54 -23.59 -21.50
CA GLN A 2 11.20 -22.21 -21.88
C GLN A 2 11.99 -21.25 -20.98
N LYS A 3 12.66 -20.28 -21.56
CA LYS A 3 13.39 -19.23 -20.86
C LYS A 3 12.70 -17.90 -21.14
N TYR A 4 12.51 -17.09 -20.12
CA TYR A 4 11.92 -15.75 -20.23
C TYR A 4 13.02 -14.68 -20.22
N ASP A 5 12.72 -13.51 -20.76
CA ASP A 5 13.61 -12.35 -20.63
C ASP A 5 13.50 -11.78 -19.21
N LEU A 6 12.30 -11.78 -18.66
CA LEU A 6 12.04 -11.34 -17.29
C LEU A 6 11.01 -12.26 -16.60
N LEU A 7 11.36 -12.66 -15.39
CA LEU A 7 10.45 -13.34 -14.47
C LEU A 7 10.13 -12.42 -13.29
N ILE A 8 8.85 -12.19 -13.06
CA ILE A 8 8.35 -11.39 -11.92
C ILE A 8 7.71 -12.33 -10.91
N VAL A 9 8.13 -12.24 -9.67
CA VAL A 9 7.56 -13.02 -8.55
C VAL A 9 6.67 -12.11 -7.72
N GLY A 10 5.36 -12.45 -7.69
CA GLY A 10 4.29 -11.72 -7.03
C GLY A 10 3.39 -10.97 -8.01
N ALA A 11 2.12 -11.39 -8.08
CA ALA A 11 1.04 -10.74 -8.83
C ALA A 11 0.17 -9.83 -7.95
N GLY A 12 0.76 -9.25 -6.90
CA GLY A 12 0.18 -8.15 -6.15
C GLY A 12 0.31 -6.83 -6.91
N ILE A 13 -0.26 -5.74 -6.38
CA ILE A 13 -0.31 -4.46 -7.10
C ILE A 13 1.07 -3.93 -7.52
N SER A 14 2.11 -4.13 -6.70
CA SER A 14 3.48 -3.69 -7.02
C SER A 14 4.08 -4.50 -8.17
N GLY A 15 3.86 -5.83 -8.21
CA GLY A 15 4.34 -6.68 -9.31
C GLY A 15 3.60 -6.41 -10.61
N LEU A 16 2.26 -6.27 -10.55
CA LEU A 16 1.43 -5.96 -11.71
C LEU A 16 1.78 -4.61 -12.33
N SER A 17 1.94 -3.57 -11.52
CA SER A 17 2.34 -2.25 -12.00
C SER A 17 3.75 -2.27 -12.57
N SER A 18 4.69 -2.96 -11.92
CA SER A 18 6.06 -3.11 -12.43
C SER A 18 6.07 -3.82 -13.78
N ALA A 19 5.33 -4.93 -13.91
CA ALA A 19 5.19 -5.65 -15.18
C ALA A 19 4.62 -4.75 -16.28
N TYR A 20 3.58 -3.96 -15.97
CA TYR A 20 2.94 -3.06 -16.92
C TYR A 20 3.89 -2.01 -17.47
N HIS A 21 4.63 -1.32 -16.61
CA HIS A 21 5.55 -0.28 -17.04
C HIS A 21 6.78 -0.85 -17.74
N ILE A 22 7.35 -1.99 -17.27
CA ILE A 22 8.46 -2.65 -17.94
C ILE A 22 8.04 -3.11 -19.35
N LYS A 23 6.90 -3.79 -19.49
CA LYS A 23 6.40 -4.27 -20.77
C LYS A 23 6.02 -3.14 -21.72
N SER A 24 5.48 -2.02 -21.17
CA SER A 24 5.15 -0.83 -21.98
C SER A 24 6.38 -0.16 -22.57
N GLU A 25 7.50 -0.12 -21.83
CA GLU A 25 8.77 0.43 -22.31
C GLU A 25 9.55 -0.56 -23.21
N ASN A 26 9.30 -1.86 -23.06
CA ASN A 26 10.01 -2.94 -23.78
C ASN A 26 9.01 -3.95 -24.33
N PRO A 27 8.30 -3.62 -25.43
CA PRO A 27 7.19 -4.46 -25.94
C PRO A 27 7.59 -5.86 -26.36
N ASP A 28 8.84 -6.06 -26.76
CA ASP A 28 9.35 -7.34 -27.27
C ASP A 28 9.74 -8.33 -26.18
N LEU A 29 9.86 -7.89 -24.92
CA LEU A 29 10.25 -8.79 -23.82
C LEU A 29 9.22 -9.89 -23.59
N ASN A 30 9.70 -11.13 -23.49
CA ASN A 30 8.92 -12.27 -23.01
C ASN A 30 8.90 -12.27 -21.46
N ILE A 31 7.78 -11.85 -20.88
CA ILE A 31 7.60 -11.68 -19.42
C ILE A 31 6.66 -12.75 -18.89
N CYS A 32 7.04 -13.39 -17.79
CA CYS A 32 6.17 -14.24 -17.00
C CYS A 32 6.04 -13.71 -15.58
N VAL A 33 4.81 -13.72 -15.05
CA VAL A 33 4.49 -13.37 -13.66
C VAL A 33 4.07 -14.62 -12.91
N LEU A 34 4.79 -14.95 -11.85
CA LEU A 34 4.48 -16.08 -10.95
C LEU A 34 3.76 -15.57 -9.71
N ASP A 35 2.75 -16.31 -9.26
CA ASP A 35 2.13 -16.06 -7.96
C ASP A 35 1.70 -17.38 -7.30
N LYS A 36 1.84 -17.47 -5.99
CA LYS A 36 1.39 -18.61 -5.19
C LYS A 36 -0.14 -18.72 -5.08
N GLY A 37 -0.83 -17.59 -5.20
CA GLY A 37 -2.29 -17.52 -5.20
C GLY A 37 -2.91 -18.21 -6.40
N SER A 38 -4.20 -18.54 -6.31
CA SER A 38 -4.96 -19.13 -7.42
C SER A 38 -5.30 -18.12 -8.52
N THR A 39 -5.17 -16.84 -8.23
CA THR A 39 -5.29 -15.72 -9.17
C THR A 39 -4.48 -14.53 -8.66
N TYR A 40 -4.49 -13.41 -9.38
CA TYR A 40 -3.79 -12.18 -9.00
C TYR A 40 -4.38 -11.51 -7.75
N ALA A 41 -3.59 -10.68 -7.11
CA ALA A 41 -3.94 -9.75 -6.03
C ALA A 41 -4.58 -10.39 -4.77
N GLN A 42 -4.48 -11.70 -4.55
CA GLN A 42 -5.09 -12.40 -3.40
C GLN A 42 -4.38 -12.17 -2.06
N GLY A 43 -3.18 -11.59 -2.08
CA GLY A 43 -2.42 -11.27 -0.87
C GLY A 43 -2.88 -9.97 -0.21
N ASN A 44 -1.92 -9.16 0.25
CA ASN A 44 -2.19 -7.90 0.96
C ASN A 44 -2.91 -6.85 0.09
N THR A 45 -2.85 -6.96 -1.23
CA THR A 45 -3.60 -6.09 -2.15
C THR A 45 -5.11 -6.18 -1.91
N ALA A 46 -5.69 -7.40 -1.91
CA ALA A 46 -7.12 -7.60 -1.67
C ALA A 46 -7.54 -7.25 -0.23
N LYS A 47 -6.61 -7.29 0.71
CA LYS A 47 -6.86 -7.01 2.13
C LYS A 47 -6.72 -5.52 2.48
N SER A 48 -6.34 -4.68 1.50
CA SER A 48 -6.15 -3.24 1.67
C SER A 48 -7.47 -2.51 1.89
N ALA A 49 -7.46 -1.49 2.74
CA ALA A 49 -8.56 -0.52 2.81
C ALA A 49 -8.70 0.31 1.53
N ALA A 50 -7.71 0.28 0.65
CA ALA A 50 -7.68 0.96 -0.64
C ALA A 50 -8.11 2.43 -0.59
N ALA A 51 -7.72 3.12 0.47
CA ALA A 51 -7.79 4.56 0.55
C ALA A 51 -6.60 5.18 -0.20
N PHE A 52 -6.83 6.35 -0.81
CA PHE A 52 -5.78 7.08 -1.49
C PHE A 52 -5.75 8.54 -1.04
N ARG A 53 -4.54 9.08 -0.91
CA ARG A 53 -4.31 10.49 -0.54
C ARG A 53 -3.02 11.01 -1.13
N ASP A 54 -2.99 12.30 -1.45
CA ASP A 54 -1.77 13.04 -1.79
C ASP A 54 -1.31 13.95 -0.63
N VAL A 55 -1.99 13.90 0.50
CA VAL A 55 -1.68 14.64 1.73
C VAL A 55 -0.45 14.02 2.39
N PHE A 56 0.73 14.44 1.92
CA PHE A 56 2.04 14.06 2.45
C PHE A 56 2.93 15.29 2.59
N THR A 57 3.58 15.43 3.75
CA THR A 57 4.61 16.46 3.97
C THR A 57 5.92 16.09 3.28
N SER A 58 6.23 14.79 3.22
CA SER A 58 7.35 14.25 2.46
C SER A 58 7.16 14.51 0.97
N GLU A 59 8.18 15.09 0.32
CA GLU A 59 8.16 15.37 -1.11
C GLU A 59 8.18 14.09 -1.93
N THR A 60 8.95 13.11 -1.49
CA THR A 60 9.06 11.81 -2.13
C THR A 60 7.72 11.07 -2.11
N ASN A 61 7.09 10.98 -0.93
CA ASN A 61 5.77 10.34 -0.79
C ASN A 61 4.69 11.07 -1.58
N TYR A 62 4.72 12.41 -1.56
CA TYR A 62 3.80 13.23 -2.35
C TYR A 62 3.94 12.96 -3.85
N LYS A 63 5.17 12.96 -4.40
CA LYS A 63 5.40 12.69 -5.83
C LYS A 63 4.88 11.33 -6.25
N LEU A 64 5.17 10.29 -5.49
CA LEU A 64 4.70 8.93 -5.78
C LEU A 64 3.17 8.82 -5.73
N ALA A 65 2.55 9.38 -4.70
CA ALA A 65 1.10 9.30 -4.52
C ALA A 65 0.35 10.17 -5.53
N SER A 66 0.72 11.44 -5.69
CA SER A 66 0.04 12.35 -6.61
C SER A 66 0.14 11.90 -8.07
N SER A 67 1.28 11.32 -8.45
CA SER A 67 1.48 10.70 -9.77
C SER A 67 0.51 9.54 -9.99
N SER A 68 0.50 8.57 -9.07
CA SER A 68 -0.37 7.39 -9.18
C SER A 68 -1.85 7.77 -9.18
N ILE A 69 -2.28 8.65 -8.28
CA ILE A 69 -3.67 9.14 -8.21
C ILE A 69 -4.06 9.82 -9.53
N SER A 70 -3.18 10.63 -10.10
CA SER A 70 -3.44 11.30 -11.39
C SER A 70 -3.58 10.29 -12.53
N PHE A 71 -2.75 9.25 -12.56
CA PHE A 71 -2.86 8.16 -13.51
C PHE A 71 -4.18 7.40 -13.35
N TYR A 72 -4.54 7.00 -12.14
CA TYR A 72 -5.80 6.28 -11.87
C TYR A 72 -7.03 7.09 -12.24
N LYS A 73 -7.02 8.39 -11.93
CA LYS A 73 -8.08 9.32 -12.34
C LYS A 73 -8.24 9.37 -13.86
N ASP A 74 -7.15 9.36 -14.59
CA ASP A 74 -7.17 9.35 -16.05
C ASP A 74 -7.65 8.01 -16.61
N VAL A 75 -7.24 6.90 -16.01
CA VAL A 75 -7.73 5.54 -16.34
C VAL A 75 -9.25 5.48 -16.16
N GLN A 76 -9.77 5.97 -15.03
CA GLN A 76 -11.23 5.98 -14.78
C GLN A 76 -11.97 6.87 -15.77
N ARG A 77 -11.44 8.05 -16.10
CA ARG A 77 -12.02 8.94 -17.13
C ARG A 77 -12.05 8.32 -18.53
N LYS A 78 -11.08 7.46 -18.85
CA LYS A 78 -11.01 6.72 -20.10
C LYS A 78 -11.96 5.50 -20.15
N GLY A 79 -12.80 5.33 -19.14
CA GLY A 79 -13.88 4.34 -19.11
C GLY A 79 -13.53 3.04 -18.40
N PHE A 80 -12.35 2.89 -17.81
CA PHE A 80 -12.03 1.74 -16.97
C PHE A 80 -12.37 2.06 -15.50
N ASN A 81 -13.47 1.53 -15.01
CA ASN A 81 -13.94 1.79 -13.66
C ASN A 81 -12.98 1.20 -12.61
N LEU A 82 -12.36 2.05 -11.79
CA LEU A 82 -11.51 1.69 -10.66
C LEU A 82 -12.23 1.80 -9.32
N GLY A 83 -13.52 2.13 -9.33
CA GLY A 83 -14.30 2.38 -8.11
C GLY A 83 -13.79 3.56 -7.29
N MET A 84 -13.18 4.57 -7.94
CA MET A 84 -12.66 5.74 -7.25
C MET A 84 -13.78 6.68 -6.86
N HIS A 85 -13.83 7.02 -5.58
CA HIS A 85 -14.67 8.05 -4.98
C HIS A 85 -13.79 9.12 -4.36
N PHE A 86 -13.94 10.37 -4.79
CA PHE A 86 -13.22 11.53 -4.25
C PHE A 86 -14.00 12.15 -3.08
N ASN A 87 -14.23 11.35 -2.05
CA ASN A 87 -14.98 11.71 -0.85
C ASN A 87 -14.15 12.43 0.21
N GLY A 88 -12.88 12.63 -0.06
CA GLY A 88 -11.95 13.30 0.85
C GLY A 88 -11.30 12.38 1.89
N TYR A 89 -10.25 12.93 2.51
CA TYR A 89 -9.52 12.27 3.59
C TYR A 89 -9.45 13.25 4.76
N LEU A 90 -10.13 12.93 5.86
CA LEU A 90 -10.30 13.80 7.03
C LEU A 90 -9.38 13.34 8.17
N PHE A 91 -8.45 14.18 8.55
CA PHE A 91 -7.62 14.01 9.74
C PHE A 91 -8.19 14.85 10.87
N LEU A 92 -8.78 14.21 11.86
CA LEU A 92 -9.26 14.87 13.06
C LEU A 92 -8.10 15.17 14.00
N MET A 93 -8.01 16.39 14.49
CA MET A 93 -6.82 16.87 15.18
C MET A 93 -7.16 17.60 16.47
N ASP A 94 -6.30 17.41 17.47
CA ASP A 94 -6.25 18.27 18.64
C ASP A 94 -5.61 19.63 18.29
N LYS A 95 -5.58 20.55 19.26
CA LYS A 95 -5.10 21.90 19.07
C LYS A 95 -3.63 21.96 18.61
N ASP A 96 -2.78 21.10 19.16
CA ASP A 96 -1.35 21.13 18.91
C ASP A 96 -1.05 20.62 17.50
N ASN A 97 -1.67 19.51 17.10
CA ASN A 97 -1.53 18.93 15.77
C ASN A 97 -2.12 19.84 14.69
N LEU A 98 -3.29 20.45 14.94
CA LEU A 98 -3.92 21.37 13.98
C LEU A 98 -3.07 22.60 13.69
N ASN A 99 -2.36 23.12 14.70
CA ASN A 99 -1.49 24.29 14.56
C ASN A 99 -0.03 23.95 14.18
N SER A 100 0.25 22.70 13.90
CA SER A 100 1.60 22.23 13.59
C SER A 100 2.18 22.82 12.29
N PRO A 101 3.51 22.89 12.15
CA PRO A 101 4.14 23.25 10.88
C PRO A 101 3.78 22.30 9.73
N ALA A 102 3.51 21.03 10.02
CA ALA A 102 3.10 20.02 9.05
C ALA A 102 1.78 20.43 8.36
N VAL A 103 0.77 20.78 9.15
CA VAL A 103 -0.54 21.23 8.63
C VAL A 103 -0.39 22.49 7.78
N ARG A 104 0.38 23.50 8.24
CA ARG A 104 0.64 24.71 7.46
C ARG A 104 1.32 24.42 6.12
N LYS A 105 2.30 23.51 6.12
CA LYS A 105 2.96 23.05 4.89
C LYS A 105 1.97 22.42 3.93
N LEU A 106 1.09 21.56 4.42
CA LEU A 106 0.08 20.87 3.60
C LEU A 106 -0.95 21.82 2.99
N LEU A 107 -1.47 22.77 3.76
CA LEU A 107 -2.41 23.80 3.26
C LEU A 107 -1.85 24.60 2.08
N ASN A 108 -0.53 24.77 2.01
CA ASN A 108 0.14 25.47 0.90
C ASN A 108 0.56 24.52 -0.24
N LYS A 109 0.63 23.22 0.01
CA LYS A 109 1.21 22.25 -0.94
C LYS A 109 0.17 21.47 -1.71
N VAL A 110 -0.91 21.05 -1.04
CA VAL A 110 -1.94 20.20 -1.62
C VAL A 110 -3.31 20.84 -1.52
N LYS A 111 -4.24 20.39 -2.35
CA LYS A 111 -5.62 20.85 -2.28
C LYS A 111 -6.27 20.34 -0.99
N SER A 112 -6.27 21.20 0.03
CA SER A 112 -6.76 20.87 1.36
C SER A 112 -7.36 22.08 2.05
N LYS A 113 -8.19 21.82 3.07
CA LYS A 113 -8.84 22.86 3.89
C LYS A 113 -8.94 22.40 5.34
N ILE A 114 -9.11 23.36 6.24
CA ILE A 114 -9.49 23.09 7.63
C ILE A 114 -11.01 23.18 7.74
N ILE A 115 -11.60 22.26 8.49
CA ILE A 115 -12.99 22.30 8.92
C ILE A 115 -13.09 22.51 10.43
N SER A 116 -14.15 23.19 10.85
CA SER A 116 -14.40 23.55 12.24
C SER A 116 -14.98 22.38 13.06
N ARG A 117 -15.08 22.59 14.38
CA ARG A 117 -15.72 21.65 15.30
C ARG A 117 -17.20 21.47 14.98
N GLU A 118 -17.86 22.52 14.56
CA GLU A 118 -19.28 22.53 14.16
C GLU A 118 -19.49 21.65 12.93
N GLU A 119 -18.69 21.81 11.87
CA GLU A 119 -18.74 20.99 10.67
C GLU A 119 -18.45 19.52 10.98
N ILE A 120 -17.50 19.24 11.91
CA ILE A 120 -17.20 17.88 12.37
C ILE A 120 -18.40 17.28 13.12
N SER A 121 -19.08 18.08 13.95
CA SER A 121 -20.25 17.62 14.70
C SER A 121 -21.43 17.30 13.76
N GLU A 122 -21.58 18.01 12.65
CA GLU A 122 -22.57 17.71 11.60
C GLU A 122 -22.33 16.35 10.93
N LEU A 123 -21.09 15.87 10.92
CA LEU A 123 -20.76 14.51 10.48
C LEU A 123 -21.23 13.44 11.49
N GLY A 124 -21.64 13.83 12.70
CA GLY A 124 -22.00 12.92 13.79
C GLY A 124 -20.81 12.48 14.63
N ILE A 125 -19.73 13.24 14.58
CA ILE A 125 -18.52 13.01 15.38
C ILE A 125 -18.55 13.93 16.60
N ARG A 126 -18.37 13.38 17.79
CA ARG A 126 -18.26 14.13 19.03
C ARG A 126 -16.85 14.72 19.15
N THR A 127 -16.76 16.02 19.28
CA THR A 127 -15.48 16.74 19.37
C THR A 127 -14.89 16.74 20.79
N ASN A 128 -15.70 16.52 21.82
CA ASN A 128 -15.26 16.36 23.20
C ASN A 128 -15.76 14.99 23.71
N PRO A 129 -14.88 14.00 23.86
CA PRO A 129 -15.25 12.74 24.49
C PRO A 129 -15.58 12.96 25.98
N ASP A 130 -16.25 11.99 26.60
CA ASP A 130 -16.55 12.03 28.03
C ASP A 130 -15.24 12.20 28.82
N PRO A 131 -15.17 13.10 29.84
CA PRO A 131 -13.94 13.39 30.58
C PRO A 131 -13.34 12.17 31.28
N ASP A 132 -14.16 11.29 31.85
CA ASP A 132 -13.69 10.09 32.54
C ASP A 132 -13.15 9.08 31.52
N ALA A 133 -13.87 8.87 30.42
CA ALA A 133 -13.43 8.04 29.33
C ALA A 133 -12.13 8.58 28.69
N ALA A 134 -12.05 9.89 28.48
CA ALA A 134 -10.87 10.55 27.96
C ALA A 134 -9.64 10.36 28.87
N SER A 135 -9.82 10.46 30.17
CA SER A 135 -8.75 10.25 31.15
C SER A 135 -8.25 8.79 31.14
N ILE A 136 -9.17 7.83 31.09
CA ILE A 136 -8.82 6.40 31.13
C ILE A 136 -8.16 5.93 29.83
N MET A 137 -8.69 6.37 28.68
CA MET A 137 -8.26 5.92 27.35
C MET A 137 -7.29 6.89 26.65
N ASN A 138 -6.88 7.96 27.33
CA ASN A 138 -6.02 9.02 26.77
C ASN A 138 -6.59 9.62 25.45
N LEU A 139 -7.91 9.85 25.41
CA LEU A 139 -8.56 10.46 24.27
C LEU A 139 -8.33 11.98 24.28
N ARG A 140 -8.25 12.56 23.08
CA ARG A 140 -8.02 13.99 22.91
C ARG A 140 -9.27 14.70 22.39
N ASN A 141 -9.46 15.94 22.81
CA ASN A 141 -10.47 16.80 22.21
C ASN A 141 -10.10 17.10 20.76
N ILE A 142 -11.09 17.11 19.89
CA ILE A 142 -10.94 17.50 18.50
C ILE A 142 -11.12 19.02 18.40
N GLU A 143 -10.12 19.72 17.91
CA GLU A 143 -10.17 21.17 17.72
C GLU A 143 -10.56 21.53 16.28
N GLY A 144 -10.31 20.65 15.34
CA GLY A 144 -10.65 20.82 13.93
C GLY A 144 -10.22 19.61 13.12
N GLY A 145 -10.39 19.68 11.81
CA GLY A 145 -9.99 18.64 10.89
C GLY A 145 -9.29 19.18 9.65
N LEU A 146 -8.22 18.52 9.22
CA LEU A 146 -7.59 18.75 7.92
C LEU A 146 -8.25 17.82 6.90
N VAL A 147 -8.83 18.38 5.86
CA VAL A 147 -9.44 17.64 4.74
C VAL A 147 -8.55 17.73 3.52
N GLY A 148 -8.08 16.58 3.03
CA GLY A 148 -7.49 16.45 1.69
C GLY A 148 -8.59 16.23 0.67
N GLU A 149 -8.68 17.09 -0.36
CA GLU A 149 -9.77 17.04 -1.34
C GLU A 149 -9.48 16.12 -2.53
N ASN A 150 -8.20 15.98 -2.93
CA ASN A 150 -7.81 15.06 -4.01
C ASN A 150 -7.51 13.64 -3.44
N CYS A 151 -8.37 13.20 -2.54
CA CYS A 151 -8.22 12.00 -1.74
C CYS A 151 -9.54 11.25 -1.69
N GLY A 152 -9.50 9.98 -1.29
CA GLY A 152 -10.70 9.19 -1.16
C GLY A 152 -10.45 7.69 -1.07
N ILE A 153 -11.37 6.93 -1.61
CA ILE A 153 -11.33 5.47 -1.62
C ILE A 153 -11.45 4.92 -3.04
N MET A 154 -10.99 3.69 -3.24
CA MET A 154 -11.13 2.96 -4.50
C MET A 154 -11.27 1.45 -4.25
N GLU A 155 -11.44 0.67 -5.31
CA GLU A 155 -11.54 -0.78 -5.22
C GLU A 155 -10.21 -1.42 -5.66
N PRO A 156 -9.51 -2.14 -4.76
CA PRO A 156 -8.20 -2.71 -5.08
C PRO A 156 -8.27 -3.78 -6.17
N ASP A 157 -9.36 -4.55 -6.21
CA ASP A 157 -9.59 -5.59 -7.20
C ASP A 157 -9.76 -5.02 -8.60
N LEU A 158 -10.46 -3.89 -8.73
CA LEU A 158 -10.65 -3.22 -10.02
C LEU A 158 -9.33 -2.63 -10.53
N LEU A 159 -8.50 -2.08 -9.65
CA LEU A 159 -7.17 -1.62 -10.04
C LEU A 159 -6.27 -2.77 -10.50
N ALA A 160 -6.26 -3.88 -9.76
CA ALA A 160 -5.49 -5.07 -10.15
C ALA A 160 -5.99 -5.64 -11.49
N SER A 161 -7.31 -5.74 -11.67
CA SER A 161 -7.94 -6.18 -12.92
C SER A 161 -7.56 -5.30 -14.12
N PHE A 162 -7.46 -3.97 -13.91
CA PHE A 162 -6.96 -3.06 -14.95
C PHE A 162 -5.57 -3.47 -15.44
N TYR A 163 -4.62 -3.64 -14.52
CA TYR A 163 -3.25 -4.01 -14.90
C TYR A 163 -3.20 -5.38 -15.57
N VAL A 164 -3.91 -6.38 -15.02
CA VAL A 164 -3.93 -7.74 -15.60
C VAL A 164 -4.50 -7.72 -17.01
N THR A 165 -5.65 -7.07 -17.23
CA THR A 165 -6.24 -6.93 -18.57
C THR A 165 -5.27 -6.30 -19.56
N LYS A 166 -4.53 -5.26 -19.12
CA LYS A 166 -3.52 -4.63 -19.99
C LYS A 166 -2.35 -5.57 -20.28
N LEU A 167 -1.85 -6.26 -19.28
CA LEU A 167 -0.71 -7.18 -19.39
C LEU A 167 -1.05 -8.40 -20.28
N GLU A 168 -2.23 -8.98 -20.13
CA GLU A 168 -2.69 -10.07 -21.01
C GLU A 168 -2.77 -9.63 -22.48
N ASN A 169 -3.30 -8.44 -22.72
CA ASN A 169 -3.35 -7.86 -24.07
C ASN A 169 -1.95 -7.55 -24.66
N MET A 170 -0.94 -7.38 -23.79
CA MET A 170 0.46 -7.19 -24.18
C MET A 170 1.23 -8.53 -24.28
N GLY A 171 0.56 -9.66 -24.06
CA GLY A 171 1.15 -10.99 -24.15
C GLY A 171 2.01 -11.41 -22.97
N VAL A 172 1.81 -10.82 -21.79
CA VAL A 172 2.46 -11.25 -20.54
C VAL A 172 1.81 -12.54 -20.05
N GLU A 173 2.63 -13.52 -19.72
CA GLU A 173 2.19 -14.82 -19.21
C GLU A 173 2.01 -14.78 -17.69
N PHE A 174 0.95 -15.41 -17.18
CA PHE A 174 0.69 -15.57 -15.76
C PHE A 174 0.72 -17.04 -15.36
N ARG A 175 1.43 -17.38 -14.30
CA ARG A 175 1.50 -18.71 -13.69
C ARG A 175 1.08 -18.64 -12.23
N PHE A 176 -0.20 -18.86 -11.99
CA PHE A 176 -0.80 -18.94 -10.65
C PHE A 176 -0.61 -20.32 -10.01
N ASN A 177 -0.92 -20.43 -8.70
CA ASN A 177 -0.66 -21.60 -7.89
C ASN A 177 0.80 -22.07 -7.99
N THR A 178 1.74 -21.13 -8.12
CA THR A 178 3.16 -21.40 -8.30
C THR A 178 3.94 -20.68 -7.21
N ASN A 179 4.22 -21.41 -6.12
CA ASN A 179 4.98 -20.88 -5.00
C ASN A 179 6.48 -20.91 -5.34
N VAL A 180 7.13 -19.76 -5.28
CA VAL A 180 8.59 -19.65 -5.38
C VAL A 180 9.18 -19.90 -4.00
N GLU A 181 10.04 -20.89 -3.91
CA GLU A 181 10.63 -21.37 -2.67
C GLU A 181 12.07 -20.91 -2.49
N ARG A 182 12.81 -20.78 -3.60
CA ARG A 182 14.23 -20.39 -3.57
C ARG A 182 14.67 -19.75 -4.87
N LEU A 183 15.71 -18.92 -4.76
CA LEU A 183 16.47 -18.37 -5.89
C LEU A 183 17.76 -19.18 -6.06
N SER A 184 17.99 -19.72 -7.25
CA SER A 184 19.18 -20.52 -7.54
C SER A 184 20.26 -19.66 -8.17
N ILE A 185 21.46 -19.69 -7.55
CA ILE A 185 22.64 -18.97 -8.02
C ILE A 185 23.48 -19.86 -8.92
N ALA A 186 23.97 -19.31 -10.01
CA ALA A 186 24.95 -19.93 -10.89
C ALA A 186 26.07 -18.96 -11.26
N PRO A 187 27.21 -19.45 -11.76
CA PRO A 187 28.20 -18.56 -12.36
C PRO A 187 27.64 -18.00 -13.67
N ARG A 188 27.91 -16.72 -13.94
CA ARG A 188 27.55 -16.08 -15.23
C ARG A 188 28.15 -16.84 -16.41
N ASN A 189 29.40 -17.26 -16.27
CA ASN A 189 30.12 -18.05 -17.26
C ASN A 189 30.47 -19.42 -16.63
N LYS A 190 29.73 -20.46 -17.00
CA LYS A 190 29.93 -21.82 -16.50
C LYS A 190 31.23 -22.41 -17.06
N LEU A 191 32.04 -22.99 -16.22
CA LEU A 191 33.20 -23.81 -16.59
C LEU A 191 32.86 -25.31 -16.62
N ASN A 192 31.68 -25.67 -16.07
CA ASN A 192 31.18 -27.04 -15.93
C ASN A 192 32.03 -27.91 -14.99
N PHE A 193 32.60 -27.30 -13.96
CA PHE A 193 33.29 -28.01 -12.89
C PHE A 193 32.37 -28.21 -11.67
N PRO A 194 32.47 -29.36 -10.97
CA PRO A 194 31.76 -29.55 -9.73
C PRO A 194 32.12 -28.49 -8.68
N GLY A 195 31.10 -27.97 -7.98
CA GLY A 195 31.28 -26.96 -6.93
C GLY A 195 31.19 -25.52 -7.38
N GLU A 196 30.84 -25.24 -8.65
CA GLU A 196 30.46 -23.89 -9.08
C GLU A 196 29.17 -23.43 -8.38
N PRO A 197 29.04 -22.08 -8.15
CA PRO A 197 29.98 -20.99 -8.52
C PRO A 197 31.14 -20.87 -7.51
N PHE A 198 32.36 -20.75 -8.02
CA PHE A 198 33.53 -20.46 -7.20
C PHE A 198 33.54 -18.99 -6.72
N ILE A 199 34.29 -18.70 -5.64
CA ILE A 199 34.30 -17.37 -5.00
C ILE A 199 34.76 -16.23 -5.93
N TRP A 200 35.52 -16.54 -6.95
CA TRP A 200 36.06 -15.61 -7.94
C TRP A 200 35.21 -15.50 -9.21
N GLN A 201 34.17 -16.29 -9.35
CA GLN A 201 33.24 -16.20 -10.49
C GLN A 201 32.17 -15.14 -10.24
N ASP A 202 31.82 -14.38 -11.27
CA ASP A 202 30.62 -13.55 -11.30
C ASP A 202 29.39 -14.42 -11.19
N LYS A 203 28.50 -14.05 -10.27
CA LYS A 203 27.27 -14.80 -9.97
C LYS A 203 26.04 -14.13 -10.56
N VAL A 204 25.07 -14.95 -10.91
CA VAL A 204 23.73 -14.53 -11.35
C VAL A 204 22.67 -15.41 -10.71
N ILE A 205 21.46 -14.92 -10.63
CA ILE A 205 20.29 -15.79 -10.45
C ILE A 205 20.04 -16.49 -11.78
N GLU A 206 20.05 -17.80 -11.78
CA GLU A 206 19.82 -18.62 -12.99
C GLU A 206 18.36 -19.00 -13.12
N SER A 207 17.73 -19.37 -11.99
CA SER A 207 16.36 -19.82 -11.95
C SER A 207 15.70 -19.51 -10.61
N VAL A 208 14.38 -19.66 -10.57
CA VAL A 208 13.62 -19.79 -9.32
C VAL A 208 13.12 -21.22 -9.21
N GLU A 209 13.33 -21.82 -8.05
CA GLU A 209 12.77 -23.12 -7.70
C GLU A 209 11.36 -22.93 -7.18
N THR A 210 10.41 -23.69 -7.70
CA THR A 210 9.00 -23.56 -7.36
C THR A 210 8.35 -24.91 -7.07
N SER A 211 7.18 -24.87 -6.45
CA SER A 211 6.34 -26.05 -6.27
C SER A 211 5.95 -26.79 -7.57
N LYS A 212 6.22 -26.21 -8.73
CA LYS A 212 5.91 -26.76 -10.07
C LYS A 212 7.14 -26.95 -10.96
N GLY A 213 8.34 -26.98 -10.34
CA GLY A 213 9.61 -27.06 -11.04
C GLY A 213 10.28 -25.70 -11.24
N ASP A 214 11.38 -25.68 -11.95
CA ASP A 214 12.24 -24.52 -12.09
C ASP A 214 11.83 -23.63 -13.27
N PHE A 215 11.84 -22.31 -13.04
CA PHE A 215 11.65 -21.30 -14.08
C PHE A 215 12.94 -20.53 -14.30
N PHE A 216 13.31 -20.35 -15.55
CA PHE A 216 14.56 -19.73 -15.99
C PHE A 216 14.28 -18.39 -16.66
N ALA A 217 15.11 -17.38 -16.34
CA ALA A 217 15.03 -16.07 -16.98
C ALA A 217 16.41 -15.39 -17.07
N ASP A 218 16.52 -14.37 -17.90
CA ASP A 218 17.69 -13.53 -17.96
C ASP A 218 17.74 -12.51 -16.83
N GLN A 219 16.57 -12.01 -16.42
CA GLN A 219 16.39 -11.09 -15.30
C GLN A 219 15.20 -11.48 -14.43
N PHE A 220 15.27 -11.08 -13.17
CA PHE A 220 14.25 -11.37 -12.15
C PHE A 220 13.82 -10.10 -11.45
N LEU A 221 12.53 -10.05 -11.04
CA LEU A 221 12.00 -9.01 -10.19
C LEU A 221 11.18 -9.64 -9.04
N LEU A 222 11.53 -9.31 -7.80
CA LEU A 222 10.75 -9.68 -6.62
C LEU A 222 9.83 -8.52 -6.23
N ALA A 223 8.54 -8.81 -6.18
CA ALA A 223 7.49 -7.94 -5.64
C ALA A 223 6.62 -8.74 -4.65
N THR A 224 7.29 -9.47 -3.76
CA THR A 224 6.69 -10.47 -2.86
C THR A 224 6.32 -9.91 -1.49
N ASP A 225 6.33 -8.57 -1.35
CA ASP A 225 5.89 -7.84 -0.16
C ASP A 225 6.58 -8.39 1.12
N VAL A 226 5.83 -8.78 2.14
CA VAL A 226 6.37 -9.26 3.42
C VAL A 226 7.17 -10.58 3.30
N TRP A 227 6.99 -11.33 2.22
CA TRP A 227 7.69 -12.59 1.95
C TRP A 227 9.06 -12.39 1.27
N THR A 228 9.42 -11.15 0.94
CA THR A 228 10.68 -10.85 0.22
C THR A 228 11.91 -11.33 1.00
N ASN A 229 11.93 -11.15 2.32
CA ASN A 229 13.05 -11.57 3.14
C ASN A 229 13.26 -13.10 3.16
N ASP A 230 12.21 -13.90 3.02
CA ASP A 230 12.33 -15.36 3.01
C ASP A 230 13.10 -15.85 1.78
N LEU A 231 12.97 -15.14 0.65
CA LEU A 231 13.70 -15.43 -0.59
C LEU A 231 15.11 -14.83 -0.60
N LEU A 232 15.35 -13.70 0.07
CA LEU A 232 16.63 -12.99 0.03
C LEU A 232 17.61 -13.45 1.12
N ARG A 233 17.14 -13.79 2.32
CA ARG A 233 18.00 -14.21 3.45
C ARG A 233 18.91 -15.38 3.14
N PRO A 234 18.49 -16.44 2.39
CA PRO A 234 19.39 -17.52 2.02
C PRO A 234 20.58 -17.06 1.15
N LEU A 235 20.45 -15.90 0.50
CA LEU A 235 21.50 -15.28 -0.30
C LEU A 235 22.37 -14.29 0.51
N GLY A 236 22.08 -14.10 1.80
CA GLY A 236 22.74 -13.11 2.65
C GLY A 236 22.30 -11.66 2.39
N ILE A 237 21.13 -11.47 1.78
CA ILE A 237 20.59 -10.15 1.43
C ILE A 237 19.42 -9.84 2.39
N ASP A 238 19.38 -8.61 2.93
CA ASP A 238 18.27 -8.09 3.72
C ASP A 238 17.46 -7.09 2.89
N ALA A 239 16.15 -7.24 2.87
CA ALA A 239 15.24 -6.31 2.19
C ALA A 239 14.96 -5.03 3.02
N PHE A 240 15.46 -4.94 4.25
CA PHE A 240 15.25 -3.83 5.20
C PHE A 240 13.78 -3.51 5.46
N THR A 241 12.95 -4.53 5.43
CA THR A 241 11.52 -4.41 5.73
C THR A 241 11.10 -5.44 6.77
N GLN A 242 10.04 -5.09 7.52
CA GLN A 242 9.47 -5.96 8.52
C GLN A 242 7.95 -6.07 8.33
N PRO A 243 7.37 -7.26 8.53
CA PRO A 243 5.93 -7.42 8.50
C PRO A 243 5.29 -6.74 9.72
N LYS A 244 4.15 -6.09 9.51
CA LYS A 244 3.30 -5.55 10.57
C LYS A 244 1.87 -5.99 10.31
N LYS A 245 1.28 -6.75 11.25
CA LYS A 245 -0.11 -7.21 11.11
C LYS A 245 -1.07 -6.03 11.25
N VAL A 246 -2.02 -5.94 10.34
CA VAL A 246 -3.12 -4.97 10.36
C VAL A 246 -4.43 -5.72 10.26
N GLN A 247 -5.40 -5.29 11.06
CA GLN A 247 -6.71 -5.92 11.15
C GLN A 247 -7.78 -4.93 10.72
N VAL A 248 -8.74 -5.40 9.94
CA VAL A 248 -9.86 -4.61 9.44
C VAL A 248 -11.16 -5.27 9.87
N PHE A 249 -12.07 -4.48 10.40
CA PHE A 249 -13.39 -4.90 10.86
C PHE A 249 -14.46 -4.15 10.09
N GLN A 250 -15.28 -4.86 9.36
CA GLN A 250 -16.46 -4.30 8.71
C GLN A 250 -17.62 -4.30 9.68
N VAL A 251 -18.12 -3.12 9.99
CA VAL A 251 -19.14 -2.92 11.05
C VAL A 251 -20.37 -2.22 10.51
N GLN A 252 -21.51 -2.57 11.09
CA GLN A 252 -22.82 -2.06 10.68
C GLN A 252 -23.69 -1.73 11.89
N SER A 253 -24.44 -0.63 11.76
CA SER A 253 -25.67 -0.31 12.52
C SER A 253 -26.58 0.54 11.63
N GLU A 254 -27.81 0.77 12.05
CA GLU A 254 -28.73 1.66 11.35
C GLU A 254 -28.21 3.11 11.37
N GLU A 255 -27.66 3.54 12.49
CA GLU A 255 -27.12 4.88 12.70
C GLU A 255 -25.89 5.12 11.81
N ILE A 256 -24.99 4.13 11.71
CA ILE A 256 -23.84 4.16 10.82
C ILE A 256 -24.29 4.32 9.36
N SER A 257 -25.32 3.58 8.95
CA SER A 257 -25.84 3.67 7.57
C SER A 257 -26.39 5.06 7.24
N LYS A 258 -26.97 5.77 8.24
CA LYS A 258 -27.44 7.16 8.09
C LYS A 258 -26.29 8.18 7.99
N MET A 259 -25.12 7.86 8.53
CA MET A 259 -23.94 8.73 8.42
C MET A 259 -23.31 8.69 7.02
N MET A 260 -23.51 7.61 6.27
CA MET A 260 -22.81 7.32 5.02
C MET A 260 -22.87 8.47 3.99
N THR A 261 -23.96 9.23 3.98
CA THR A 261 -24.19 10.32 3.01
C THR A 261 -23.71 11.70 3.49
N ARG A 262 -23.14 11.80 4.69
CA ARG A 262 -22.61 13.07 5.21
C ARG A 262 -21.25 13.34 4.59
N LYS A 263 -21.06 14.50 4.02
CA LYS A 263 -19.84 14.86 3.30
C LYS A 263 -19.15 16.12 3.82
N VAL A 264 -17.88 16.25 3.55
CA VAL A 264 -17.07 17.47 3.79
C VAL A 264 -16.52 18.06 2.52
N THR A 265 -16.40 17.26 1.47
CA THR A 265 -15.88 17.65 0.16
C THR A 265 -16.37 16.69 -0.91
N GLY A 266 -16.06 16.98 -2.17
CA GLY A 266 -16.45 16.16 -3.31
C GLY A 266 -17.86 16.42 -3.81
N GLU A 267 -18.19 15.86 -4.96
CA GLU A 267 -19.51 15.97 -5.60
C GLU A 267 -20.50 14.95 -5.04
N GLU A 268 -19.98 13.78 -4.62
CA GLU A 268 -20.76 12.68 -4.09
C GLU A 268 -21.12 12.88 -2.62
N ASP A 269 -22.36 12.50 -2.25
CA ASP A 269 -22.78 12.46 -0.85
C ASP A 269 -22.22 11.17 -0.21
N LEU A 270 -20.96 11.21 0.17
CA LEU A 270 -20.24 10.10 0.78
C LEU A 270 -19.36 10.59 1.92
N PHE A 271 -19.39 9.87 3.03
CA PHE A 271 -18.58 10.14 4.21
C PHE A 271 -17.08 10.10 3.88
N PRO A 272 -16.25 11.01 4.38
CA PRO A 272 -14.81 11.00 4.10
C PRO A 272 -14.13 9.79 4.75
N PHE A 273 -13.03 9.32 4.14
CA PHE A 273 -12.11 8.48 4.89
C PHE A 273 -11.58 9.29 6.07
N THR A 274 -11.79 8.80 7.29
CA THR A 274 -11.56 9.61 8.50
C THR A 274 -10.57 8.93 9.43
N ILE A 275 -9.62 9.69 9.97
CA ILE A 275 -8.69 9.26 11.01
C ILE A 275 -9.00 10.00 12.29
N LEU A 276 -9.25 9.25 13.37
CA LEU A 276 -9.45 9.78 14.72
C LEU A 276 -8.13 10.31 15.32
N PRO A 277 -8.17 11.27 16.26
CA PRO A 277 -6.95 11.95 16.70
C PRO A 277 -6.06 11.11 17.64
N SER A 278 -6.65 10.21 18.44
CA SER A 278 -5.91 9.39 19.41
C SER A 278 -6.86 8.37 20.07
N PRO A 279 -6.58 7.06 19.97
CA PRO A 279 -5.69 6.46 18.97
C PRO A 279 -6.17 6.74 17.55
N THR A 280 -5.28 6.69 16.58
CA THR A 280 -5.55 7.03 15.17
C THR A 280 -6.29 5.91 14.45
N ILE A 281 -7.53 5.68 14.83
CA ILE A 281 -8.40 4.66 14.21
C ILE A 281 -8.90 5.18 12.87
N ASP A 282 -8.77 4.34 11.85
CA ASP A 282 -9.24 4.62 10.50
C ASP A 282 -10.72 4.22 10.34
N LEU A 283 -11.49 5.09 9.73
CA LEU A 283 -12.89 4.86 9.34
C LEU A 283 -13.02 4.98 7.82
N ARG A 284 -13.12 3.86 7.13
CA ARG A 284 -13.37 3.83 5.68
C ARG A 284 -14.85 3.58 5.41
N PRO A 285 -15.55 4.48 4.73
CA PRO A 285 -16.92 4.21 4.28
C PRO A 285 -16.92 3.15 3.18
N ASP A 286 -17.92 2.28 3.21
CA ASP A 286 -18.21 1.34 2.12
C ASP A 286 -19.62 1.64 1.59
N PRO A 287 -19.74 2.42 0.50
CA PRO A 287 -21.03 2.84 -0.03
C PRO A 287 -21.87 1.68 -0.56
N LYS A 288 -21.25 0.58 -0.99
CA LYS A 288 -21.94 -0.60 -1.53
C LYS A 288 -22.72 -1.33 -0.44
N SER A 289 -22.09 -1.55 0.69
CA SER A 289 -22.69 -2.27 1.80
C SER A 289 -23.38 -1.36 2.83
N LYS A 290 -23.15 -0.05 2.77
CA LYS A 290 -23.53 0.96 3.77
C LYS A 290 -22.97 0.65 5.15
N MET A 291 -21.74 0.16 5.20
CA MET A 291 -20.97 -0.21 6.38
C MET A 291 -19.70 0.67 6.48
N PHE A 292 -19.03 0.59 7.62
CA PHE A 292 -17.68 1.14 7.75
C PHE A 292 -16.67 0.01 7.96
N TRP A 293 -15.51 0.17 7.36
CA TRP A 293 -14.32 -0.61 7.70
C TRP A 293 -13.53 0.18 8.74
N VAL A 294 -13.20 -0.49 9.81
CA VAL A 294 -12.46 0.07 10.93
C VAL A 294 -11.12 -0.62 11.02
N SER A 295 -10.05 0.14 11.10
CA SER A 295 -8.70 -0.38 11.30
C SER A 295 -7.88 0.53 12.20
N TYR A 296 -6.80 -0.01 12.74
CA TYR A 296 -5.80 0.71 13.51
C TYR A 296 -4.44 0.05 13.34
N VAL A 297 -3.42 0.87 13.13
CA VAL A 297 -2.04 0.41 12.97
C VAL A 297 -1.28 0.71 14.26
N GLU A 298 -1.10 -0.31 15.11
CA GLU A 298 -0.38 -0.14 16.37
C GLU A 298 1.08 0.28 16.15
N GLY A 299 1.58 1.21 16.95
CA GLY A 299 2.99 1.61 16.93
C GLY A 299 3.88 0.44 17.34
N ILE A 300 3.65 -0.12 18.54
CA ILE A 300 4.22 -1.38 19.01
C ILE A 300 3.12 -2.40 18.93
N GLY A 301 3.22 -3.32 17.96
CA GLY A 301 2.20 -4.34 17.72
C GLY A 301 2.26 -5.49 18.71
N ARG A 302 1.22 -6.32 18.67
CA ARG A 302 1.15 -7.58 19.41
C ARG A 302 1.91 -8.67 18.67
N GLY A 303 2.32 -9.72 19.40
CA GLY A 303 2.91 -10.89 18.78
C GLY A 303 1.97 -11.51 17.74
N PHE A 304 2.53 -11.91 16.61
CA PHE A 304 1.80 -12.61 15.54
C PHE A 304 2.73 -13.57 14.81
N SER A 305 2.15 -14.55 14.15
CA SER A 305 2.85 -15.40 13.17
C SER A 305 2.67 -14.83 11.78
N LEU A 306 3.73 -14.91 10.96
CA LEU A 306 3.63 -14.56 9.54
C LEU A 306 2.96 -15.72 8.80
N GLU A 307 1.67 -15.58 8.56
CA GLU A 307 0.81 -16.59 7.95
C GLU A 307 0.30 -16.09 6.59
N GLU A 308 0.02 -17.00 5.67
CA GLU A 308 -0.53 -16.63 4.36
C GLU A 308 -1.94 -16.05 4.47
N ASN A 309 -2.75 -16.58 5.38
CA ASN A 309 -4.12 -16.15 5.62
C ASN A 309 -4.31 -15.78 7.09
N PRO A 310 -3.77 -14.61 7.52
CA PRO A 310 -3.92 -14.17 8.89
C PRO A 310 -5.39 -13.84 9.18
N THR A 311 -5.84 -14.23 10.37
CA THR A 311 -7.18 -13.93 10.87
C THR A 311 -7.18 -12.65 11.70
N ALA A 312 -8.30 -11.92 11.68
CA ALA A 312 -8.55 -10.83 12.61
C ALA A 312 -9.05 -11.38 13.95
N ASP A 313 -8.75 -10.64 15.01
CA ASP A 313 -9.14 -10.96 16.38
C ASP A 313 -10.32 -10.05 16.77
N GLU A 314 -11.54 -10.63 16.92
CA GLU A 314 -12.74 -9.89 17.26
C GLU A 314 -12.70 -9.36 18.70
N ASP A 315 -11.99 -10.00 19.63
CA ASP A 315 -11.76 -9.49 20.97
C ASP A 315 -10.89 -8.22 20.94
N TYR A 316 -9.98 -8.15 19.98
CA TYR A 316 -9.22 -6.92 19.74
C TYR A 316 -10.14 -5.76 19.38
N TYR A 317 -11.08 -5.97 18.46
CA TYR A 317 -12.07 -4.93 18.14
C TYR A 317 -12.90 -4.54 19.35
N SER A 318 -13.48 -5.52 20.04
CA SER A 318 -14.43 -5.29 21.12
C SER A 318 -13.81 -4.57 22.33
N ASN A 319 -12.58 -4.93 22.66
CA ASN A 319 -11.91 -4.42 23.86
C ASN A 319 -11.09 -3.14 23.61
N ASN A 320 -10.69 -2.86 22.36
CA ASN A 320 -9.81 -1.72 22.06
C ASN A 320 -10.46 -0.70 21.11
N LEU A 321 -10.93 -1.13 19.93
CA LEU A 321 -11.43 -0.17 18.94
C LEU A 321 -12.83 0.34 19.26
N TYR A 322 -13.72 -0.57 19.60
CA TYR A 322 -15.13 -0.26 19.88
C TYR A 322 -15.30 0.74 21.02
N THR A 323 -14.52 0.61 22.09
CA THR A 323 -14.60 1.50 23.25
C THR A 323 -14.23 2.95 22.90
N VAL A 324 -13.23 3.14 22.05
CA VAL A 324 -12.83 4.46 21.55
C VAL A 324 -13.82 5.00 20.51
N LEU A 325 -14.27 4.14 19.60
CA LEU A 325 -15.20 4.53 18.54
C LEU A 325 -16.49 5.13 19.07
N ARG A 326 -17.12 4.50 20.05
CA ARG A 326 -18.39 4.98 20.61
C ARG A 326 -18.25 6.34 21.31
N GLU A 327 -17.05 6.68 21.80
CA GLU A 327 -16.80 7.97 22.43
C GLU A 327 -16.73 9.09 21.39
N TYR A 328 -16.01 8.87 20.28
CA TYR A 328 -15.94 9.86 19.22
C TYR A 328 -17.12 9.82 18.25
N VAL A 329 -17.65 8.64 17.97
CA VAL A 329 -18.72 8.45 16.98
C VAL A 329 -19.86 7.63 17.59
N PRO A 330 -20.82 8.28 18.28
CA PRO A 330 -21.89 7.59 19.00
C PRO A 330 -22.71 6.61 18.15
N ALA A 331 -22.76 6.80 16.84
CA ALA A 331 -23.43 5.88 15.92
C ALA A 331 -22.85 4.44 15.96
N PHE A 332 -21.63 4.26 16.47
CA PHE A 332 -21.02 2.94 16.63
C PHE A 332 -21.49 2.21 17.92
N SER A 333 -22.21 2.87 18.83
CA SER A 333 -22.62 2.27 20.11
C SER A 333 -23.44 0.98 19.96
N ASN A 334 -24.18 0.82 18.87
CA ASN A 334 -24.97 -0.38 18.57
C ASN A 334 -24.44 -1.14 17.35
N SER A 335 -23.17 -0.90 16.97
CA SER A 335 -22.59 -1.54 15.81
C SER A 335 -22.23 -3.00 16.07
N ARG A 336 -22.27 -3.81 15.02
CA ARG A 336 -21.88 -5.23 15.04
C ARG A 336 -20.89 -5.51 13.91
N ILE A 337 -19.90 -6.34 14.19
CA ILE A 337 -19.00 -6.87 13.17
C ILE A 337 -19.82 -7.74 12.22
N ARG A 338 -19.65 -7.53 10.92
CA ARG A 338 -20.24 -8.34 9.84
C ARG A 338 -19.21 -9.25 9.20
N SER A 339 -18.01 -8.74 9.01
CA SER A 339 -16.86 -9.51 8.59
C SER A 339 -15.59 -8.87 9.12
N SER A 340 -14.53 -9.65 9.16
CA SER A 340 -13.22 -9.18 9.58
C SER A 340 -12.15 -9.93 8.80
N TRP A 341 -11.02 -9.28 8.57
CA TRP A 341 -9.86 -9.86 7.93
C TRP A 341 -8.58 -9.22 8.45
N ALA A 342 -7.47 -9.86 8.19
CA ALA A 342 -6.16 -9.30 8.49
C ALA A 342 -5.22 -9.41 7.29
N GLY A 343 -4.23 -8.57 7.26
CA GLY A 343 -3.14 -8.55 6.30
C GLY A 343 -1.87 -8.06 6.95
N PHE A 344 -0.83 -7.89 6.13
CA PHE A 344 0.44 -7.40 6.60
C PHE A 344 0.86 -6.16 5.80
N TYR A 345 1.42 -5.17 6.48
CA TYR A 345 2.21 -4.15 5.85
C TYR A 345 3.68 -4.60 5.80
N SER A 346 4.32 -4.44 4.67
CA SER A 346 5.77 -4.51 4.52
C SER A 346 6.35 -3.16 4.93
N MET A 347 6.70 -3.03 6.20
CA MET A 347 7.15 -1.77 6.77
C MET A 347 8.63 -1.55 6.47
N ASN A 348 8.93 -0.45 5.79
CA ASN A 348 10.25 0.14 5.77
C ASN A 348 10.36 1.11 6.96
N ASN A 349 11.12 0.73 7.98
CA ASN A 349 11.23 1.52 9.21
C ASN A 349 12.18 2.71 9.11
N MET A 350 12.86 2.92 7.97
CA MET A 350 13.71 4.10 7.76
C MET A 350 12.89 5.37 7.54
N ASP A 351 11.88 5.30 6.68
CA ASP A 351 11.11 6.48 6.24
C ASP A 351 9.69 6.15 5.71
N GLY A 352 9.27 4.88 5.78
CA GLY A 352 7.93 4.47 5.38
C GLY A 352 7.64 4.54 3.87
N THR A 353 8.68 4.48 3.02
CA THR A 353 8.53 4.56 1.55
C THR A 353 9.13 3.33 0.88
N TYR A 354 8.71 3.03 -0.33
CA TYR A 354 9.23 1.94 -1.13
C TYR A 354 10.76 1.86 -1.15
N VAL A 355 11.28 0.64 -1.19
CA VAL A 355 12.70 0.31 -1.39
C VAL A 355 12.85 -0.35 -2.76
N PHE A 356 13.78 0.15 -3.55
CA PHE A 356 14.15 -0.37 -4.85
C PHE A 356 15.63 -0.73 -4.85
N GLU A 357 15.93 -2.02 -5.01
CA GLU A 357 17.30 -2.52 -5.00
C GLU A 357 17.58 -3.40 -6.19
N ARG A 358 18.85 -3.48 -6.58
CA ARG A 358 19.33 -4.40 -7.60
C ARG A 358 20.54 -5.17 -7.11
N HIS A 359 20.43 -6.49 -7.17
CA HIS A 359 21.49 -7.43 -6.85
C HIS A 359 21.72 -8.35 -8.06
N MET A 360 22.88 -8.31 -8.66
CA MET A 360 23.15 -9.10 -9.88
C MET A 360 22.12 -8.78 -11.00
N ASN A 361 21.37 -9.79 -11.46
CA ASN A 361 20.26 -9.68 -12.41
C ASN A 361 18.88 -9.73 -11.73
N LEU A 362 18.84 -9.44 -10.42
CA LEU A 362 17.63 -9.42 -9.59
C LEU A 362 17.28 -7.98 -9.20
N SER A 363 16.09 -7.53 -9.53
CA SER A 363 15.48 -6.30 -9.01
C SER A 363 14.53 -6.64 -7.88
N VAL A 364 14.46 -5.78 -6.85
CA VAL A 364 13.56 -5.92 -5.69
C VAL A 364 12.73 -4.67 -5.54
N VAL A 365 11.41 -4.84 -5.40
CA VAL A 365 10.44 -3.77 -5.12
C VAL A 365 9.69 -4.14 -3.85
N ASN A 366 9.93 -3.41 -2.77
CA ASN A 366 9.40 -3.74 -1.45
C ASN A 366 9.14 -2.50 -0.59
N GLY A 367 8.63 -2.67 0.65
CA GLY A 367 8.54 -1.62 1.65
C GLY A 367 7.45 -0.58 1.40
N SER A 368 6.30 -1.00 0.87
CA SER A 368 5.15 -0.11 0.59
C SER A 368 4.57 0.60 1.83
N SER A 369 4.84 0.07 3.02
CA SER A 369 4.55 0.67 4.34
C SER A 369 3.11 1.17 4.51
N GLY A 370 2.13 0.36 4.07
CA GLY A 370 0.70 0.68 4.19
C GLY A 370 0.16 1.65 3.16
N SER A 371 0.99 2.20 2.27
CA SER A 371 0.57 3.15 1.23
C SER A 371 0.74 2.61 -0.20
N GLY A 372 0.80 1.28 -0.36
CA GLY A 372 1.12 0.61 -1.62
C GLY A 372 0.14 0.95 -2.75
N ILE A 373 -1.16 0.82 -2.53
CA ILE A 373 -2.20 1.08 -3.54
C ILE A 373 -2.07 2.48 -4.13
N MET A 374 -1.96 3.50 -3.28
CA MET A 374 -1.93 4.90 -3.73
C MET A 374 -0.62 5.32 -4.39
N LYS A 375 0.42 4.48 -4.37
CA LYS A 375 1.74 4.76 -4.95
C LYS A 375 2.14 3.74 -6.02
N ALA A 376 1.34 2.70 -6.27
CA ALA A 376 1.76 1.54 -7.07
C ALA A 376 2.11 1.88 -8.51
N ASP A 377 1.38 2.78 -9.17
CA ASP A 377 1.70 3.16 -10.55
C ASP A 377 3.08 3.81 -10.65
N ALA A 378 3.35 4.81 -9.82
CA ALA A 378 4.66 5.46 -9.75
C ALA A 378 5.77 4.49 -9.35
N ALA A 379 5.49 3.56 -8.42
CA ALA A 379 6.43 2.51 -8.04
C ALA A 379 6.77 1.60 -9.24
N GLY A 380 5.79 1.27 -10.07
CA GLY A 380 6.00 0.53 -11.32
C GLY A 380 6.89 1.27 -12.31
N MET A 381 6.72 2.59 -12.44
CA MET A 381 7.61 3.42 -13.28
C MET A 381 9.04 3.45 -12.77
N VAL A 382 9.23 3.53 -11.43
CA VAL A 382 10.57 3.44 -10.82
C VAL A 382 11.18 2.04 -11.03
N ALA A 383 10.37 0.98 -10.89
CA ALA A 383 10.81 -0.39 -11.15
C ALA A 383 11.26 -0.59 -12.61
N ALA A 384 10.54 0.00 -13.57
CA ALA A 384 10.92 -0.04 -14.98
C ALA A 384 12.25 0.70 -15.25
N ALA A 385 12.45 1.84 -14.60
CA ALA A 385 13.72 2.57 -14.68
C ALA A 385 14.88 1.78 -14.04
N LEU A 386 14.66 1.16 -12.88
CA LEU A 386 15.64 0.28 -12.24
C LEU A 386 16.00 -0.90 -13.13
N PHE A 387 15.00 -1.58 -13.71
CA PHE A 387 15.16 -2.69 -14.64
C PHE A 387 16.02 -2.30 -15.84
N SER A 388 15.74 -1.14 -16.43
CA SER A 388 16.46 -0.61 -17.61
C SER A 388 17.80 0.06 -17.26
N GLY A 389 18.19 0.13 -15.98
CA GLY A 389 19.43 0.78 -15.54
C GLY A 389 19.43 2.30 -15.70
N LYS A 390 18.26 2.93 -15.79
CA LYS A 390 18.11 4.40 -15.87
C LYS A 390 18.38 5.02 -14.50
N GLN A 391 18.97 6.23 -14.49
CA GLN A 391 19.26 6.95 -13.25
C GLN A 391 17.99 7.62 -12.66
N SER A 392 17.08 8.06 -13.49
CA SER A 392 15.83 8.70 -13.09
C SER A 392 14.68 8.27 -13.99
N THR A 393 13.46 8.55 -13.53
CA THR A 393 12.25 8.38 -14.32
C THR A 393 11.34 9.59 -14.15
N ARG A 394 10.62 9.92 -15.22
CA ARG A 394 9.57 10.93 -15.20
C ARG A 394 8.24 10.27 -14.87
N LEU A 395 7.68 10.63 -13.73
CA LEU A 395 6.41 10.12 -13.26
C LEU A 395 5.22 10.68 -14.04
N TYR A 396 4.06 10.05 -13.92
CA TYR A 396 2.82 10.57 -14.49
C TYR A 396 2.54 11.99 -13.93
N GLY A 397 2.17 12.93 -14.80
CA GLY A 397 2.05 14.33 -14.41
C GLY A 397 3.35 15.14 -14.46
N GLY A 398 4.50 14.49 -14.78
CA GLY A 398 5.73 15.16 -15.22
C GLY A 398 6.78 15.42 -14.14
N SER A 399 6.53 15.09 -12.88
CA SER A 399 7.56 15.15 -11.84
C SER A 399 8.64 14.08 -12.09
N GLU A 400 9.87 14.39 -11.68
CA GLU A 400 11.01 13.46 -11.83
C GLU A 400 11.42 12.89 -10.47
N ILE A 401 11.86 11.63 -10.48
CA ILE A 401 12.40 10.95 -9.32
C ILE A 401 13.68 10.20 -9.69
N ASN A 402 14.67 10.26 -8.82
CA ASN A 402 15.94 9.58 -8.93
C ASN A 402 15.80 8.15 -8.38
N VAL A 403 16.10 7.14 -9.16
CA VAL A 403 15.96 5.73 -8.74
C VAL A 403 16.85 5.43 -7.53
N ALA A 404 18.08 5.93 -7.53
CA ALA A 404 19.03 5.70 -6.45
C ALA A 404 18.59 6.32 -5.11
N ASP A 405 17.77 7.39 -5.13
CA ASP A 405 17.26 8.01 -3.92
C ASP A 405 16.27 7.10 -3.17
N LEU A 406 15.67 6.13 -3.85
CA LEU A 406 14.77 5.11 -3.29
C LEU A 406 15.48 3.77 -2.99
N GLY A 407 16.77 3.64 -3.37
CA GLY A 407 17.62 2.51 -3.01
C GLY A 407 18.12 2.60 -1.57
N LEU A 408 18.84 1.57 -1.10
CA LEU A 408 19.39 1.53 0.26
C LEU A 408 20.67 2.36 0.38
N SER A 409 21.62 2.16 -0.54
CA SER A 409 22.98 2.70 -0.45
C SER A 409 23.07 4.22 -0.64
N LYS A 410 22.18 4.81 -1.43
CA LYS A 410 22.14 6.24 -1.76
C LYS A 410 20.79 6.88 -1.40
N ARG A 411 20.11 6.30 -0.42
CA ARG A 411 18.75 6.70 -0.04
C ARG A 411 18.66 8.16 0.36
N LYS A 412 17.71 8.88 -0.25
CA LYS A 412 17.41 10.29 0.02
C LYS A 412 15.90 10.50 0.02
N VAL A 413 15.25 9.92 1.03
CA VAL A 413 13.81 10.11 1.26
C VAL A 413 13.63 11.02 2.44
N ASP A 414 12.88 12.10 2.25
CA ASP A 414 12.54 13.03 3.31
C ASP A 414 11.44 12.44 4.21
N GLN A 415 11.54 12.75 5.50
CA GLN A 415 10.63 12.20 6.49
C GLN A 415 9.22 12.75 6.38
N GLU A 416 8.23 11.89 6.58
CA GLU A 416 6.84 12.29 6.79
C GLU A 416 6.68 12.87 8.19
N THR A 417 6.18 14.10 8.27
CA THR A 417 6.00 14.82 9.55
C THR A 417 4.53 15.02 9.92
N LEU A 418 3.60 14.63 9.06
CA LEU A 418 2.20 14.52 9.46
C LEU A 418 2.06 13.26 10.31
N ILE A 419 1.96 13.45 11.61
CA ILE A 419 1.75 12.35 12.56
C ILE A 419 0.29 11.91 12.44
N ILE A 420 0.11 10.68 12.08
CA ILE A 420 -1.20 10.04 11.94
C ILE A 420 -1.25 8.91 12.94
#